data_1eeef145dc74698bd2921f37b5f86735
#
_entry.id   1eeef145dc74698bd2921f37b5f86735
#
_cell.length_a   1.000
_cell.length_b   1.000
_cell.length_c   1.000
_cell.angle_alpha   90.00
_cell.angle_beta   90.00
_cell.angle_gamma   90.00
#
_symmetry.space_group_name_H-M   'P 1'
#
loop_
_entity.id
_entity.type
_entity.pdbx_description
1 polymer ?
#
loop_
_entity_poly.entity_id
_entity_poly.type
_entity_poly.pdbx_seq_one_letter_code
_entity_poly.pdbx_strand_id
1 'polypeptide(L)'
;MHGVYSGNKRVEITHEQSGTTLITDAPKDNHGEGQSFSPTDLCAVSLASCILTTIAIKMEEKEEVNLSNSFFSVEKIMSSDPRMIGSIVIEIHLPATFDQKQRVIAERVGRACPVHRSLAAEVEQQVRFLFDVE
;
A
#
# COMPACT_ATOMS: atom_id res chain seq x y z
N MET A 1 16.53 -2.71 10.08
CA MET A 1 15.82 -3.86 9.48
C MET A 1 16.85 -4.79 8.89
N HIS A 2 16.65 -6.09 9.02
CA HIS A 2 17.49 -7.10 8.36
C HIS A 2 16.62 -8.24 7.85
N GLY A 3 17.16 -9.03 6.92
CA GLY A 3 16.45 -10.16 6.36
C GLY A 3 17.37 -11.37 6.21
N VAL A 4 16.82 -12.56 6.37
CA VAL A 4 17.52 -13.83 6.25
C VAL A 4 16.81 -14.69 5.22
N TYR A 5 17.55 -15.21 4.25
CA TYR A 5 17.01 -16.17 3.30
C TYR A 5 16.81 -17.53 3.97
N SER A 6 15.57 -17.98 4.03
CA SER A 6 15.17 -19.21 4.73
C SER A 6 15.13 -20.44 3.84
N GLY A 7 15.52 -20.32 2.56
CA GLY A 7 15.32 -21.36 1.55
C GLY A 7 13.96 -21.25 0.86
N ASN A 8 13.72 -22.06 -0.15
CA ASN A 8 12.46 -22.12 -0.89
C ASN A 8 11.93 -20.77 -1.41
N LYS A 9 12.85 -19.85 -1.76
CA LYS A 9 12.54 -18.49 -2.23
C LYS A 9 11.78 -17.64 -1.20
N ARG A 10 12.03 -17.90 0.08
CA ARG A 10 11.47 -17.16 1.23
C ARG A 10 12.53 -16.37 1.94
N VAL A 11 12.17 -15.17 2.36
CA VAL A 11 13.02 -14.30 3.17
C VAL A 11 12.24 -13.88 4.41
N GLU A 12 12.79 -14.19 5.59
CA GLU A 12 12.29 -13.67 6.86
C GLU A 12 12.88 -12.28 7.10
N ILE A 13 12.03 -11.30 7.34
CA ILE A 13 12.42 -9.90 7.55
C ILE A 13 12.01 -9.48 8.95
N THR A 14 12.96 -8.88 9.67
CA THR A 14 12.75 -8.37 11.03
C THR A 14 12.85 -6.85 11.05
N HIS A 15 11.84 -6.22 11.63
CA HIS A 15 11.90 -4.81 12.02
C HIS A 15 12.52 -4.73 13.42
N GLU A 16 13.80 -4.42 13.50
CA GLU A 16 14.60 -4.52 14.73
C GLU A 16 14.05 -3.69 15.89
N GLN A 17 13.50 -2.52 15.57
CA GLN A 17 13.00 -1.59 16.58
C GLN A 17 11.74 -2.10 17.29
N SER A 18 10.85 -2.80 16.59
CA SER A 18 9.61 -3.34 17.16
C SER A 18 9.65 -4.84 17.42
N GLY A 19 10.62 -5.57 16.83
CA GLY A 19 10.67 -7.02 16.86
C GLY A 19 9.67 -7.70 15.91
N THR A 20 8.87 -6.94 15.16
CA THR A 20 7.91 -7.50 14.19
C THR A 20 8.63 -8.22 13.06
N THR A 21 8.14 -9.40 12.69
CA THR A 21 8.66 -10.19 11.58
C THR A 21 7.59 -10.43 10.52
N LEU A 22 8.04 -10.57 9.27
CA LEU A 22 7.23 -11.06 8.17
C LEU A 22 8.08 -11.97 7.28
N ILE A 23 7.42 -12.86 6.55
CA ILE A 23 8.08 -13.76 5.59
C ILE A 23 7.55 -13.44 4.20
N THR A 24 8.45 -13.21 3.25
CA THR A 24 8.08 -13.12 1.83
C THR A 24 8.18 -14.48 1.17
N ASP A 25 7.38 -14.71 0.13
CA ASP A 25 7.48 -15.87 -0.74
C ASP A 25 7.42 -15.42 -2.19
N ALA A 26 8.15 -16.10 -3.07
CA ALA A 26 8.00 -15.86 -4.49
C ALA A 26 6.59 -16.29 -4.95
N PRO A 27 5.98 -15.55 -5.89
CA PRO A 27 4.66 -15.90 -6.40
C PRO A 27 4.71 -17.17 -7.26
N LYS A 28 3.57 -17.84 -7.42
CA LYS A 28 3.46 -19.10 -8.18
C LYS A 28 3.90 -18.94 -9.63
N ASP A 29 3.64 -17.80 -10.26
CA ASP A 29 4.04 -17.49 -11.63
C ASP A 29 5.53 -17.14 -11.77
N ASN A 30 6.27 -17.12 -10.65
CA ASN A 30 7.72 -16.86 -10.63
C ASN A 30 8.47 -17.83 -9.70
N HIS A 31 8.25 -19.11 -9.87
CA HIS A 31 8.94 -20.23 -9.20
C HIS A 31 8.72 -20.36 -7.69
N GLY A 32 7.77 -19.64 -7.09
CA GLY A 32 7.41 -19.75 -5.68
C GLY A 32 6.15 -20.56 -5.43
N GLU A 33 5.77 -20.66 -4.17
CA GLU A 33 4.54 -21.32 -3.73
C GLU A 33 3.40 -20.34 -3.44
N GLY A 34 3.70 -19.04 -3.36
CA GLY A 34 2.71 -17.99 -3.08
C GLY A 34 2.06 -18.13 -1.70
N GLN A 35 2.82 -18.59 -0.70
CA GLN A 35 2.32 -18.83 0.66
C GLN A 35 2.22 -17.55 1.49
N SER A 36 2.76 -16.44 0.99
CA SER A 36 2.76 -15.14 1.63
C SER A 36 2.92 -14.05 0.58
N PHE A 37 3.05 -12.81 1.02
CA PHE A 37 3.34 -11.68 0.15
C PHE A 37 4.63 -11.88 -0.62
N SER A 38 4.62 -11.62 -1.92
CA SER A 38 5.86 -11.46 -2.67
C SER A 38 6.51 -10.11 -2.35
N PRO A 39 7.80 -9.91 -2.63
CA PRO A 39 8.44 -8.59 -2.50
C PRO A 39 7.72 -7.49 -3.29
N THR A 40 7.20 -7.80 -4.48
CA THR A 40 6.43 -6.85 -5.29
C THR A 40 5.03 -6.61 -4.74
N ASP A 41 4.41 -7.58 -4.06
CA ASP A 41 3.17 -7.35 -3.30
C ASP A 41 3.39 -6.35 -2.17
N LEU A 42 4.49 -6.50 -1.43
CA LEU A 42 4.84 -5.54 -0.36
C LEU A 42 5.05 -4.13 -0.91
N CYS A 43 5.64 -3.99 -2.09
CA CYS A 43 5.78 -2.71 -2.76
C CYS A 43 4.42 -2.08 -3.08
N ALA A 44 3.49 -2.86 -3.62
CA ALA A 44 2.14 -2.39 -3.95
C ALA A 44 1.33 -2.03 -2.69
N VAL A 45 1.36 -2.89 -1.67
CA VAL A 45 0.69 -2.66 -0.39
C VAL A 45 1.28 -1.46 0.34
N SER A 46 2.59 -1.23 0.24
CA SER A 46 3.23 -0.06 0.85
C SER A 46 2.65 1.26 0.32
N LEU A 47 2.34 1.33 -0.97
CA LEU A 47 1.70 2.50 -1.57
C LEU A 47 0.31 2.74 -0.96
N ALA A 48 -0.55 1.72 -0.95
CA ALA A 48 -1.91 1.83 -0.41
C ALA A 48 -1.91 2.18 1.09
N SER A 49 -1.08 1.50 1.87
CA SER A 49 -0.88 1.78 3.30
C SER A 49 -0.38 3.21 3.54
N CYS A 50 0.59 3.66 2.74
CA CYS A 50 1.13 5.02 2.87
C CYS A 50 0.09 6.08 2.55
N ILE A 51 -0.73 5.88 1.52
CA ILE A 51 -1.85 6.78 1.18
C ILE A 51 -2.79 6.91 2.37
N LEU A 52 -3.29 5.79 2.90
CA LEU A 52 -4.24 5.81 4.01
C LEU A 52 -3.64 6.41 5.29
N THR A 53 -2.39 6.05 5.63
CA THR A 53 -1.69 6.63 6.79
C THR A 53 -1.48 8.13 6.65
N THR A 54 -1.12 8.61 5.45
CA THR A 54 -0.92 10.04 5.21
C THR A 54 -2.23 10.82 5.34
N ILE A 55 -3.34 10.24 4.88
CA ILE A 55 -4.68 10.80 5.09
C ILE A 55 -5.00 10.84 6.59
N ALA A 56 -4.78 9.73 7.30
CA ALA A 56 -5.07 9.65 8.74
C ALA A 56 -4.31 10.71 9.53
N ILE A 57 -2.99 10.85 9.33
CA ILE A 57 -2.19 11.89 9.98
C ILE A 57 -2.79 13.27 9.78
N LYS A 58 -3.23 13.59 8.56
CA LYS A 58 -3.77 14.92 8.25
C LYS A 58 -5.16 15.12 8.82
N MET A 59 -6.04 14.13 8.67
CA MET A 59 -7.45 14.27 8.97
C MET A 59 -7.73 14.14 10.48
N GLU A 60 -7.08 13.20 11.15
CA GLU A 60 -7.25 13.02 12.59
C GLU A 60 -6.66 14.18 13.40
N GLU A 61 -5.49 14.70 12.99
CA GLU A 61 -4.82 15.80 13.72
C GLU A 61 -5.42 17.18 13.42
N LYS A 62 -5.90 17.41 12.21
CA LYS A 62 -6.27 18.77 11.74
C LYS A 62 -7.78 18.98 11.58
N GLU A 63 -8.51 17.95 11.24
CA GLU A 63 -9.95 18.02 10.97
C GLU A 63 -10.77 17.27 12.02
N GLU A 64 -10.11 16.67 13.03
CA GLU A 64 -10.73 15.96 14.17
C GLU A 64 -11.72 14.86 13.73
N VAL A 65 -11.43 14.18 12.61
CA VAL A 65 -12.27 13.09 12.11
C VAL A 65 -11.68 11.73 12.47
N ASN A 66 -12.54 10.76 12.69
CA ASN A 66 -12.15 9.36 12.95
C ASN A 66 -12.11 8.59 11.63
N LEU A 67 -10.97 7.98 11.33
CA LEU A 67 -10.79 7.11 10.18
C LEU A 67 -10.86 5.61 10.53
N SER A 68 -11.27 5.26 11.74
CA SER A 68 -11.43 3.84 12.11
C SER A 68 -12.35 3.14 11.10
N ASN A 69 -12.02 1.90 10.78
CA ASN A 69 -12.66 1.08 9.76
C ASN A 69 -12.43 1.52 8.30
N SER A 70 -11.74 2.64 8.04
CA SER A 70 -11.26 2.91 6.67
C SER A 70 -10.35 1.79 6.20
N PHE A 71 -10.46 1.41 4.94
CA PHE A 71 -9.70 0.28 4.39
C PHE A 71 -9.30 0.56 2.94
N PHE A 72 -8.49 -0.32 2.39
CA PHE A 72 -8.12 -0.28 0.98
C PHE A 72 -8.18 -1.67 0.35
N SER A 73 -8.36 -1.69 -0.94
CA SER A 73 -8.00 -2.80 -1.80
C SER A 73 -6.86 -2.40 -2.72
N VAL A 74 -6.02 -3.34 -3.08
CA VAL A 74 -4.90 -3.11 -4.01
C VAL A 74 -4.72 -4.30 -4.94
N GLU A 75 -4.55 -4.00 -6.22
CA GLU A 75 -4.19 -4.96 -7.25
C GLU A 75 -2.88 -4.54 -7.89
N LYS A 76 -1.94 -5.45 -7.95
CA LYS A 76 -0.66 -5.29 -8.60
C LYS A 76 -0.71 -5.96 -9.97
N ILE A 77 -0.36 -5.22 -11.02
CA ILE A 77 -0.29 -5.72 -12.39
C ILE A 77 1.17 -5.69 -12.84
N MET A 78 1.72 -6.87 -13.11
CA MET A 78 3.09 -7.01 -13.59
C MET A 78 3.15 -6.81 -15.10
N SER A 79 4.22 -6.18 -15.57
CA SER A 79 4.62 -6.17 -16.98
C SER A 79 5.75 -7.16 -17.21
N SER A 80 6.01 -7.49 -18.48
CA SER A 80 7.10 -8.35 -18.92
C SER A 80 8.05 -7.61 -19.83
N ASP A 81 9.30 -8.11 -19.91
CA ASP A 81 10.37 -7.61 -20.77
C ASP A 81 10.70 -6.12 -20.61
N PRO A 82 11.16 -5.69 -19.41
CA PRO A 82 11.53 -6.48 -18.24
C PRO A 82 10.33 -6.80 -17.33
N ARG A 83 10.47 -7.84 -16.50
CA ARG A 83 9.52 -8.13 -15.42
C ARG A 83 9.61 -7.03 -14.37
N MET A 84 8.56 -6.24 -14.23
CA MET A 84 8.45 -5.17 -13.26
C MET A 84 6.99 -4.90 -12.91
N ILE A 85 6.73 -4.11 -11.88
CA ILE A 85 5.38 -3.64 -11.62
C ILE A 85 5.02 -2.64 -12.73
N GLY A 86 4.02 -2.96 -13.53
CA GLY A 86 3.50 -2.09 -14.59
C GLY A 86 2.49 -1.10 -14.06
N SER A 87 1.54 -1.57 -13.23
CA SER A 87 0.57 -0.69 -12.58
C SER A 87 0.16 -1.20 -11.20
N ILE A 88 -0.28 -0.27 -10.36
CA ILE A 88 -0.87 -0.53 -9.05
C ILE A 88 -2.25 0.15 -9.04
N VAL A 89 -3.30 -0.64 -8.89
CA VAL A 89 -4.68 -0.18 -8.83
C VAL A 89 -5.15 -0.22 -7.39
N ILE A 90 -5.60 0.91 -6.86
CA ILE A 90 -5.94 1.07 -5.45
C ILE A 90 -7.33 1.70 -5.32
N GLU A 91 -8.14 1.14 -4.44
CA GLU A 91 -9.34 1.79 -3.92
C GLU A 91 -9.14 2.06 -2.43
N ILE A 92 -9.36 3.32 -2.03
CA ILE A 92 -9.29 3.76 -0.64
C ILE A 92 -10.71 4.08 -0.18
N HIS A 93 -11.18 3.36 0.80
CA HIS A 93 -12.52 3.51 1.39
C HIS A 93 -12.43 4.35 2.67
N LEU A 94 -13.11 5.49 2.66
CA LEU A 94 -13.07 6.51 3.70
C LEU A 94 -14.47 6.76 4.26
N PRO A 95 -14.59 7.42 5.44
CA PRO A 95 -15.88 7.68 6.06
C PRO A 95 -16.85 8.42 5.14
N ALA A 96 -18.09 7.91 5.04
CA ALA A 96 -19.17 8.52 4.28
C ALA A 96 -19.56 9.90 4.83
N THR A 97 -19.27 10.13 6.10
CA THR A 97 -19.56 11.38 6.83
C THR A 97 -18.68 12.56 6.44
N PHE A 98 -17.61 12.32 5.67
CA PHE A 98 -16.75 13.42 5.18
C PHE A 98 -17.54 14.43 4.35
N ASP A 99 -17.47 15.69 4.75
CA ASP A 99 -18.00 16.78 3.94
C ASP A 99 -17.14 17.02 2.66
N GLN A 100 -17.62 17.86 1.77
CA GLN A 100 -16.95 18.11 0.49
C GLN A 100 -15.51 18.65 0.66
N LYS A 101 -15.29 19.50 1.66
CA LYS A 101 -13.95 20.06 1.94
C LYS A 101 -13.01 18.96 2.43
N GLN A 102 -13.47 18.12 3.34
CA GLN A 102 -12.71 16.98 3.87
C GLN A 102 -12.34 15.98 2.78
N ARG A 103 -13.27 15.67 1.87
CA ARG A 103 -13.01 14.80 0.70
C ARG A 103 -11.89 15.35 -0.18
N VAL A 104 -11.95 16.60 -0.54
CA VAL A 104 -10.91 17.27 -1.36
C VAL A 104 -9.55 17.25 -0.66
N ILE A 105 -9.52 17.50 0.65
CA ILE A 105 -8.27 17.44 1.44
C ILE A 105 -7.72 16.02 1.45
N ALA A 106 -8.54 15.02 1.76
CA ALA A 106 -8.12 13.62 1.83
C ALA A 106 -7.52 13.13 0.51
N GLU A 107 -8.18 13.38 -0.61
CA GLU A 107 -7.68 13.02 -1.95
C GLU A 107 -6.34 13.68 -2.26
N ARG A 108 -6.24 14.99 -2.04
CA ARG A 108 -5.01 15.74 -2.30
C ARG A 108 -3.84 15.23 -1.47
N VAL A 109 -4.07 15.00 -0.19
CA VAL A 109 -3.05 14.53 0.75
C VAL A 109 -2.63 13.10 0.43
N GLY A 110 -3.59 12.22 0.15
CA GLY A 110 -3.31 10.84 -0.23
C GLY A 110 -2.44 10.73 -1.48
N ARG A 111 -2.71 11.57 -2.50
CA ARG A 111 -1.91 11.62 -3.74
C ARG A 111 -0.51 12.21 -3.55
N ALA A 112 -0.18 12.72 -2.39
CA ALA A 112 1.12 13.33 -2.09
C ALA A 112 1.97 12.46 -1.13
N CYS A 113 1.60 11.20 -0.89
CA CYS A 113 2.30 10.34 0.06
C CYS A 113 3.76 10.06 -0.37
N PRO A 114 4.67 9.81 0.58
CA PRO A 114 6.08 9.57 0.27
C PRO A 114 6.33 8.39 -0.66
N VAL A 115 5.59 7.29 -0.53
CA VAL A 115 5.76 6.12 -1.41
C VAL A 115 5.36 6.47 -2.85
N HIS A 116 4.25 7.19 -3.04
CA HIS A 116 3.86 7.68 -4.37
C HIS A 116 5.00 8.42 -5.08
N ARG A 117 5.71 9.28 -4.34
CA ARG A 117 6.84 10.08 -4.87
C ARG A 117 8.11 9.27 -5.09
N SER A 118 8.21 8.08 -4.51
CA SER A 118 9.42 7.25 -4.54
C SER A 118 9.38 6.16 -5.60
N LEU A 119 8.21 5.91 -6.20
CA LEU A 119 8.07 4.93 -7.28
C LEU A 119 8.56 5.51 -8.61
N ALA A 120 9.11 4.64 -9.47
CA ALA A 120 9.50 5.02 -10.82
C ALA A 120 8.30 5.54 -11.61
N ALA A 121 8.53 6.49 -12.52
CA ALA A 121 7.49 7.11 -13.34
C ALA A 121 6.76 6.10 -14.27
N GLU A 122 7.43 5.01 -14.60
CA GLU A 122 6.89 3.92 -15.44
C GLU A 122 5.85 3.07 -14.70
N VAL A 123 5.81 3.13 -13.36
CA VAL A 123 4.78 2.44 -12.58
C VAL A 123 3.51 3.29 -12.59
N GLU A 124 2.50 2.85 -13.32
CA GLU A 124 1.21 3.52 -13.34
C GLU A 124 0.48 3.35 -11.99
N GLN A 125 0.07 4.46 -11.38
CA GLN A 125 -0.63 4.48 -10.12
C GLN A 125 -2.08 4.93 -10.33
N GLN A 126 -3.02 3.99 -10.26
CA GLN A 126 -4.45 4.25 -10.39
C GLN A 126 -5.10 4.23 -9.01
N VAL A 127 -5.43 5.41 -8.48
CA VAL A 127 -5.99 5.55 -7.12
C VAL A 127 -7.39 6.16 -7.19
N ARG A 128 -8.37 5.43 -6.65
CA ARG A 128 -9.76 5.87 -6.45
C ARG A 128 -10.02 6.07 -4.95
N PHE A 129 -10.74 7.12 -4.63
CA PHE A 129 -11.22 7.39 -3.28
C PHE A 129 -12.74 7.22 -3.24
N LEU A 130 -13.21 6.41 -2.32
CA LEU A 130 -14.62 6.08 -2.10
C LEU A 130 -14.99 6.53 -0.68
N PHE A 131 -16.11 7.20 -0.53
CA PHE A 131 -16.57 7.72 0.76
C PHE A 131 -17.83 6.97 1.16
N ASP A 132 -17.65 5.73 1.58
CA ASP A 132 -18.69 4.72 1.75
C ASP A 132 -18.57 3.91 3.06
N VAL A 133 -17.63 4.26 3.94
CA VAL A 133 -17.47 3.60 5.25
C VAL A 133 -18.41 4.25 6.26
N GLU A 134 -19.29 3.45 6.88
CA GLU A 134 -20.24 3.87 7.95
C GLU A 134 -19.61 3.81 9.35
#